data_eaaa9b2f8aabf21515d049d31f58c6b5
#
_entry.id   eaaa9b2f8aabf21515d049d31f58c6b5
#
_cell.length_a   1.000
_cell.length_b   1.000
_cell.length_c   1.000
_cell.angle_alpha   90.00
_cell.angle_beta   90.00
_cell.angle_gamma   90.00
#
_symmetry.space_group_name_H-M   'P 1'
#
loop_
_entity.id
_entity.type
_entity.pdbx_description
1 polymer ?
#
loop_
_entity_poly.entity_id
_entity_poly.type
_entity_poly.pdbx_seq_one_letter_code
_entity_poly.pdbx_strand_id
1 'polypeptide(L)'
;MSKKEIKYQLDSTNKYLNDLKLAKKQGKNLDKLDEIVDILAAGKQLEPKYKDHKLNGKYQGYRECHIEADWLLIYKKFDNILVLILLRTGSHSELF
;
A
#
# COMPACT_ATOMS: atom_id res chain seq x y z
N MET A 1 19.09 3.08 -18.68
CA MET A 1 18.65 2.60 -17.37
C MET A 1 17.63 3.55 -16.78
N SER A 2 16.45 3.05 -16.49
CA SER A 2 15.40 3.91 -15.95
C SER A 2 15.62 4.11 -14.44
N LYS A 3 15.39 5.34 -13.99
CA LYS A 3 15.36 5.65 -12.58
C LYS A 3 13.92 5.72 -12.13
N LYS A 4 13.62 5.12 -10.98
CA LYS A 4 12.31 5.31 -10.35
C LYS A 4 12.25 6.73 -9.79
N GLU A 5 11.19 7.44 -10.12
CA GLU A 5 10.92 8.72 -9.50
C GLU A 5 10.45 8.48 -8.07
N ILE A 6 11.03 9.19 -7.10
CA ILE A 6 10.61 9.08 -5.71
C ILE A 6 10.27 10.48 -5.22
N LYS A 7 8.99 10.73 -4.97
CA LYS A 7 8.50 11.95 -4.37
C LYS A 7 8.34 11.80 -2.86
N TYR A 8 7.87 10.63 -2.41
CA TYR A 8 7.63 10.34 -1.00
C TYR A 8 8.67 9.37 -0.48
N GLN A 9 9.21 9.67 0.70
CA GLN A 9 10.06 8.72 1.41
C GLN A 9 9.16 7.63 2.01
N LEU A 10 9.57 6.38 1.83
CA LEU A 10 8.79 5.24 2.35
C LEU A 10 9.06 5.01 3.81
N ASP A 11 8.00 4.72 4.55
CA ASP A 11 8.05 4.20 5.91
C ASP A 11 7.05 3.07 6.02
N SER A 12 7.25 2.17 6.96
CA SER A 12 6.37 1.02 7.14
C SER A 12 6.28 0.63 8.60
N THR A 13 5.12 0.04 8.97
CA THR A 13 4.91 -0.45 10.33
C THR A 13 5.45 -1.86 10.49
N ASN A 14 5.69 -2.27 11.73
CA ASN A 14 6.06 -3.66 12.01
C ASN A 14 4.95 -4.63 11.61
N LYS A 15 3.69 -4.22 11.74
CA LYS A 15 2.55 -5.02 11.29
C LYS A 15 2.60 -5.25 9.78
N TYR A 16 2.92 -4.21 9.00
CA TYR A 16 3.07 -4.34 7.56
C TYR A 16 4.18 -5.33 7.21
N LEU A 17 5.32 -5.28 7.88
CA LEU A 17 6.42 -6.20 7.63
C LEU A 17 6.03 -7.65 7.93
N ASN A 18 5.27 -7.87 9.00
CA ASN A 18 4.73 -9.19 9.31
C ASN A 18 3.70 -9.64 8.27
N ASP A 19 2.86 -8.71 7.81
CA ASP A 19 1.89 -8.98 6.74
C ASP A 19 2.60 -9.43 5.45
N LEU A 20 3.74 -8.82 5.11
CA LEU A 20 4.53 -9.21 3.94
C LEU A 20 5.03 -10.64 4.05
N LYS A 21 5.50 -11.04 5.22
CA LYS A 21 5.96 -12.41 5.47
C LYS A 21 4.83 -13.41 5.23
N LEU A 22 3.64 -13.08 5.74
CA LEU A 22 2.46 -13.92 5.54
C LEU A 22 2.06 -14.00 4.06
N ALA A 23 2.03 -12.87 3.38
CA ALA A 23 1.71 -12.80 1.95
C ALA A 23 2.67 -13.68 1.13
N LYS A 24 3.96 -13.64 1.45
CA LYS A 24 4.97 -14.47 0.80
C LYS A 24 4.69 -15.96 1.03
N LYS A 25 4.35 -16.35 2.27
CA LYS A 25 3.99 -17.74 2.59
C LYS A 25 2.74 -18.19 1.84
N GLN A 26 1.80 -17.27 1.61
CA GLN A 26 0.56 -17.54 0.86
C GLN A 26 0.80 -17.63 -0.65
N GLY A 27 2.02 -17.43 -1.11
CA GLY A 27 2.35 -17.48 -2.53
C GLY A 27 1.90 -16.27 -3.34
N LYS A 28 1.63 -15.13 -2.68
CA LYS A 28 1.23 -13.91 -3.38
C LYS A 28 2.39 -13.33 -4.17
N ASN A 29 2.07 -12.73 -5.32
CA ASN A 29 3.08 -12.09 -6.16
C ASN A 29 3.43 -10.70 -5.61
N LEU A 30 4.50 -10.63 -4.83
CA LEU A 30 4.93 -9.39 -4.20
C LEU A 30 5.36 -8.32 -5.21
N ASP A 31 5.69 -8.69 -6.45
CA ASP A 31 6.01 -7.72 -7.50
C ASP A 31 4.82 -6.82 -7.80
N LYS A 32 3.60 -7.35 -7.72
CA LYS A 32 2.38 -6.54 -7.89
C LYS A 32 2.24 -5.47 -6.82
N LEU A 33 2.55 -5.83 -5.58
CA LEU A 33 2.55 -4.87 -4.47
C LEU A 33 3.63 -3.81 -4.69
N ASP A 34 4.83 -4.22 -5.07
CA ASP A 34 5.95 -3.30 -5.31
C ASP A 34 5.62 -2.29 -6.41
N GLU A 35 4.96 -2.73 -7.50
CA GLU A 35 4.54 -1.82 -8.56
C GLU A 35 3.60 -0.73 -8.05
N ILE A 36 2.64 -1.10 -7.20
CA ILE A 36 1.69 -0.14 -6.61
C ILE A 36 2.42 0.82 -5.69
N VAL A 37 3.30 0.31 -4.83
CA VAL A 37 4.09 1.13 -3.91
C VAL A 37 4.95 2.12 -4.70
N ASP A 38 5.58 1.69 -5.79
CA ASP A 38 6.38 2.57 -6.64
C ASP A 38 5.55 3.71 -7.24
N ILE A 39 4.34 3.41 -7.70
CA ILE A 39 3.43 4.43 -8.25
C ILE A 39 3.07 5.45 -7.18
N LEU A 40 2.71 4.97 -6.00
CA LEU A 40 2.36 5.85 -4.88
C LEU A 40 3.54 6.67 -4.41
N ALA A 41 4.72 6.07 -4.32
CA ALA A 41 5.94 6.77 -3.90
C ALA A 41 6.37 7.84 -4.89
N ALA A 42 6.07 7.64 -6.18
CA ALA A 42 6.32 8.64 -7.23
C ALA A 42 5.31 9.80 -7.20
N GLY A 43 4.31 9.73 -6.34
CA GLY A 43 3.28 10.76 -6.25
C GLY A 43 2.24 10.69 -7.36
N LYS A 44 2.16 9.57 -8.06
CA LYS A 44 1.21 9.35 -9.15
C LYS A 44 -0.06 8.73 -8.63
N GLN A 45 -1.16 8.92 -9.37
CA GLN A 45 -2.44 8.30 -9.05
C GLN A 45 -2.48 6.86 -9.57
N LEU A 46 -3.14 6.00 -8.80
CA LEU A 46 -3.43 4.64 -9.25
C LEU A 46 -4.56 4.62 -10.27
N GLU A 47 -4.48 3.70 -11.22
CA GLU A 47 -5.57 3.48 -12.17
C GLU A 47 -6.85 3.07 -11.44
N PRO A 48 -8.04 3.38 -12.00
CA PRO A 48 -9.32 3.06 -11.36
C PRO A 48 -9.50 1.59 -10.98
N LYS A 49 -8.86 0.68 -11.69
CA LYS A 49 -8.95 -0.76 -11.39
C LYS A 49 -8.45 -1.13 -9.99
N TYR A 50 -7.60 -0.30 -9.38
CA TYR A 50 -7.07 -0.54 -8.04
C TYR A 50 -7.99 -0.02 -6.94
N LYS A 51 -9.09 0.66 -7.30
CA LYS A 51 -10.14 1.10 -6.36
C LYS A 51 -9.61 1.85 -5.15
N ASP A 52 -8.64 2.73 -5.36
CA ASP A 52 -8.07 3.55 -4.30
C ASP A 52 -9.12 4.48 -3.68
N HIS A 53 -9.30 4.42 -2.38
CA HIS A 53 -10.32 5.21 -1.68
C HIS A 53 -9.96 5.44 -0.22
N LYS A 54 -10.59 6.46 0.38
CA LYS A 54 -10.45 6.77 1.80
C LYS A 54 -11.17 5.74 2.66
N LEU A 55 -10.59 5.48 3.83
CA LEU A 55 -11.19 4.60 4.82
C LEU A 55 -11.84 5.40 5.96
N ASN A 56 -12.82 4.78 6.61
CA ASN A 56 -13.49 5.30 7.78
C ASN A 56 -13.29 4.36 8.97
N GLY A 57 -13.82 4.74 10.14
CA GLY A 57 -13.81 3.90 11.32
C GLY A 57 -12.40 3.63 11.83
N LYS A 58 -12.06 2.35 12.01
CA LYS A 58 -10.78 1.90 12.56
C LYS A 58 -9.56 2.50 11.84
N TYR A 59 -9.67 2.69 10.53
CA TYR A 59 -8.57 3.20 9.71
C TYR A 59 -8.84 4.61 9.18
N GLN A 60 -9.63 5.39 9.90
CA GLN A 60 -9.91 6.77 9.50
C GLN A 60 -8.60 7.55 9.31
N GLY A 61 -8.51 8.30 8.23
CA GLY A 61 -7.30 9.05 7.87
C GLY A 61 -6.36 8.29 6.95
N TYR A 62 -6.61 7.00 6.73
CA TYR A 62 -5.85 6.18 5.80
C TYR A 62 -6.62 5.94 4.51
N ARG A 63 -5.91 5.42 3.51
CA ARG A 63 -6.48 5.03 2.23
C ARG A 63 -6.24 3.54 2.01
N GLU A 64 -7.08 2.95 1.17
CA GLU A 64 -6.99 1.55 0.79
C GLU A 64 -6.98 1.44 -0.72
N CYS A 65 -6.17 0.53 -1.26
CA CYS A 65 -6.26 0.14 -2.65
C CYS A 65 -6.24 -1.39 -2.75
N HIS A 66 -6.76 -1.90 -3.87
CA HIS A 66 -6.82 -3.32 -4.14
C HIS A 66 -5.65 -3.71 -5.05
N ILE A 67 -4.74 -4.53 -4.53
CA ILE A 67 -3.65 -5.11 -5.33
C ILE A 67 -4.24 -6.18 -6.24
N GLU A 68 -5.08 -7.03 -5.64
CA GLU A 68 -5.93 -8.02 -6.30
C GLU A 68 -7.30 -7.97 -5.63
N ALA A 69 -8.26 -8.81 -6.07
CA ALA A 69 -9.65 -8.76 -5.62
C ALA A 69 -9.79 -8.74 -4.10
N ASP A 70 -9.05 -9.60 -3.39
CA ASP A 70 -9.08 -9.66 -1.92
C ASP A 70 -7.67 -9.55 -1.33
N TRP A 71 -6.84 -8.70 -1.93
CA TRP A 71 -5.54 -8.37 -1.39
C TRP A 71 -5.38 -6.87 -1.40
N LEU A 72 -5.39 -6.28 -0.21
CA LEU A 72 -5.49 -4.84 0.02
C LEU A 72 -4.18 -4.28 0.53
N LEU A 73 -3.95 -3.00 0.26
CA LEU A 73 -2.89 -2.20 0.87
C LEU A 73 -3.53 -1.01 1.56
N ILE A 74 -3.25 -0.84 2.85
CA ILE A 74 -3.67 0.35 3.62
C ILE A 74 -2.46 1.24 3.82
N TYR A 75 -2.58 2.51 3.45
CA TYR A 75 -1.47 3.45 3.44
C TYR A 75 -1.94 4.86 3.75
N LYS A 76 -0.98 5.75 4.02
CA LYS A 76 -1.25 7.17 4.20
C LYS A 76 -0.11 7.99 3.63
N LYS A 77 -0.45 9.07 2.93
CA LYS A 77 0.50 10.06 2.44
C LYS A 77 0.49 11.28 3.33
N PHE A 78 1.66 11.72 3.74
CA PHE A 78 1.84 12.98 4.45
C PHE A 78 2.47 13.97 3.47
N ASP A 79 1.64 14.79 2.83
CA ASP A 79 2.08 15.67 1.74
C ASP A 79 3.00 16.78 2.20
N ASN A 80 2.83 17.24 3.44
CA ASN A 80 3.64 18.33 3.99
C ASN A 80 5.08 17.91 4.31
N ILE A 81 5.33 16.62 4.55
CA ILE A 81 6.66 16.11 4.86
C ILE A 81 7.13 15.07 3.84
N LEU A 82 6.32 14.81 2.82
CA LEU A 82 6.59 13.88 1.73
C LEU A 82 6.97 12.48 2.23
N VAL A 83 6.13 11.93 3.12
CA VAL A 83 6.28 10.57 3.63
C VAL A 83 5.06 9.73 3.24
N LEU A 84 5.31 8.50 2.79
CA LEU A 84 4.29 7.50 2.51
C LEU A 84 4.46 6.37 3.52
N ILE A 85 3.45 6.17 4.38
CA ILE A 85 3.45 5.09 5.36
C ILE A 85 2.63 3.92 4.83
N LEU A 86 3.25 2.74 4.80
CA LEU A 86 2.62 1.47 4.49
C LEU A 86 2.18 0.84 5.82
N LEU A 87 0.86 0.82 6.07
CA LEU A 87 0.31 0.45 7.36
C LEU A 87 0.04 -1.03 7.49
N ARG A 88 -0.69 -1.61 6.54
CA ARG A 88 -1.09 -3.01 6.53
C ARG A 88 -1.26 -3.50 5.10
N THR A 89 -1.10 -4.81 4.90
CA THR A 89 -1.51 -5.47 3.67
C THR A 89 -2.05 -6.86 4.00
N GLY A 90 -3.11 -7.27 3.32
CA GLY A 90 -3.77 -8.55 3.56
C GLY A 90 -5.16 -8.58 2.97
N SER A 91 -5.90 -9.64 3.26
CA SER A 91 -7.30 -9.79 2.85
C SER A 91 -8.22 -8.94 3.74
N HIS A 92 -9.49 -8.79 3.31
CA HIS A 92 -10.49 -8.11 4.14
C HIS A 92 -10.60 -8.77 5.52
N SER A 93 -10.67 -10.10 5.58
CA SER A 93 -10.81 -10.79 6.85
C SER A 93 -9.59 -10.66 7.76
N GLU A 94 -8.41 -10.47 7.18
CA GLU A 94 -7.19 -10.27 7.96
C GLU A 94 -7.07 -8.85 8.51
N LEU A 95 -7.59 -7.85 7.80
CA LEU A 95 -7.41 -6.44 8.15
C LEU A 95 -8.62 -5.83 8.87
N PHE A 96 -9.80 -6.36 8.66
CA PHE A 96 -11.06 -5.81 9.20
C PHE A 96 -11.86 -6.85 10.04
#